data_0fbaf4f83f1c5ec31bfff946298e6ee7
#
_entry.id   0fbaf4f83f1c5ec31bfff946298e6ee7
#
_cell.length_a   1.000
_cell.length_b   1.000
_cell.length_c   1.000
_cell.angle_alpha   90.00
_cell.angle_beta   90.00
_cell.angle_gamma   90.00
#
_symmetry.space_group_name_H-M   'P 1'
#
loop_
_entity.id
_entity.type
_entity.pdbx_description
1 polymer ?
#
loop_
_entity_poly.entity_id
_entity_poly.type
_entity_poly.pdbx_seq_one_letter_code
_entity_poly.pdbx_strand_id
1 'polypeptide(L)'
;MDTVTQQRISKLHPTVREEMVKIINSCNQALQGKAQVRITQGLRTIDEQNKLYALGRTEKGKKVTQAKGGQSIHNYGFAVDICLIIDGKTASWDTAKDWDNDQIADWMECVKIFAQHGWVWGGSWLKFKDMPHFEKKNLTWKQLAKLKLDTSGYVKL
;
A
#
# COMPACT_ATOMS: atom_id res chain seq x y z
N MET A 1 4.18 13.15 -8.82
CA MET A 1 4.10 11.65 -8.67
C MET A 1 5.18 11.03 -9.54
N ASP A 2 5.99 10.15 -8.98
CA ASP A 2 7.05 9.50 -9.76
C ASP A 2 6.52 8.36 -10.65
N THR A 3 7.34 7.98 -11.64
CA THR A 3 6.97 6.95 -12.65
C THR A 3 6.72 5.58 -12.00
N VAL A 4 7.48 5.22 -10.97
CA VAL A 4 7.32 3.94 -10.26
C VAL A 4 5.94 3.87 -9.62
N THR A 5 5.50 4.95 -8.95
CA THR A 5 4.18 5.05 -8.34
C THR A 5 3.07 4.95 -9.39
N GLN A 6 3.21 5.69 -10.51
CA GLN A 6 2.25 5.62 -11.62
C GLN A 6 2.09 4.21 -12.17
N GLN A 7 3.20 3.50 -12.42
CA GLN A 7 3.19 2.12 -12.90
C GLN A 7 2.51 1.16 -11.90
N ARG A 8 2.70 1.36 -10.61
CA ARG A 8 2.07 0.52 -9.58
C ARG A 8 0.59 0.80 -9.44
N ILE A 9 0.17 2.06 -9.55
CA ILE A 9 -1.26 2.44 -9.57
C ILE A 9 -1.96 1.81 -10.77
N SER A 10 -1.34 1.79 -11.95
CA SER A 10 -1.94 1.21 -13.15
C SER A 10 -2.27 -0.28 -13.04
N LYS A 11 -1.64 -0.98 -12.10
CA LYS A 11 -1.87 -2.40 -11.82
C LYS A 11 -2.85 -2.66 -10.67
N LEU A 12 -3.26 -1.66 -9.91
CA LEU A 12 -4.27 -1.82 -8.88
C LEU A 12 -5.62 -2.22 -9.50
N HIS A 13 -6.56 -2.63 -8.66
CA HIS A 13 -7.93 -2.88 -9.12
C HIS A 13 -8.46 -1.64 -9.85
N PRO A 14 -9.09 -1.78 -11.04
CA PRO A 14 -9.51 -0.62 -11.85
C PRO A 14 -10.36 0.41 -11.08
N THR A 15 -11.21 -0.05 -10.17
CA THR A 15 -12.13 0.82 -9.40
C THR A 15 -11.43 1.77 -8.44
N VAL A 16 -10.16 1.53 -8.08
CA VAL A 16 -9.44 2.37 -7.11
C VAL A 16 -8.28 3.18 -7.71
N ARG A 17 -7.98 3.01 -9.01
CA ARG A 17 -6.83 3.68 -9.64
C ARG A 17 -6.94 5.19 -9.62
N GLU A 18 -8.09 5.74 -10.04
CA GLU A 18 -8.31 7.18 -10.07
C GLU A 18 -8.28 7.78 -8.66
N GLU A 19 -8.92 7.12 -7.70
CA GLU A 19 -8.89 7.50 -6.30
C GLU A 19 -7.44 7.51 -5.76
N MET A 20 -6.64 6.49 -6.07
CA MET A 20 -5.25 6.42 -5.62
C MET A 20 -4.39 7.54 -6.20
N VAL A 21 -4.60 7.92 -7.47
CA VAL A 21 -3.95 9.10 -8.05
C VAL A 21 -4.27 10.36 -7.25
N LYS A 22 -5.54 10.56 -6.88
CA LYS A 22 -5.97 11.71 -6.05
C LYS A 22 -5.32 11.68 -4.67
N ILE A 23 -5.29 10.52 -4.01
CA ILE A 23 -4.66 10.34 -2.70
C ILE A 23 -3.17 10.73 -2.75
N ILE A 24 -2.42 10.15 -3.68
CA ILE A 24 -0.97 10.40 -3.78
C ILE A 24 -0.68 11.86 -4.11
N ASN A 25 -1.44 12.49 -5.01
CA ASN A 25 -1.27 13.90 -5.32
C ASN A 25 -1.58 14.78 -4.11
N SER A 26 -2.62 14.47 -3.34
CA SER A 26 -2.97 15.20 -2.12
C SER A 26 -1.88 15.04 -1.04
N CYS A 27 -1.34 13.83 -0.86
CA CYS A 27 -0.20 13.61 0.03
C CYS A 27 1.00 14.46 -0.40
N ASN A 28 1.41 14.38 -1.66
CA ASN A 28 2.56 15.13 -2.16
C ASN A 28 2.38 16.65 -2.03
N GLN A 29 1.16 17.15 -2.17
CA GLN A 29 0.86 18.55 -1.94
C GLN A 29 1.00 18.94 -0.47
N ALA A 30 0.50 18.10 0.45
CA ALA A 30 0.62 18.33 1.89
C ALA A 30 2.08 18.34 2.35
N LEU A 31 2.92 17.45 1.81
CA LEU A 31 4.34 17.31 2.16
C LEU A 31 5.25 18.44 1.63
N GLN A 32 4.72 19.42 0.95
CA GLN A 32 5.37 20.68 0.53
C GLN A 32 6.70 20.49 -0.24
N GLY A 33 6.88 19.39 -0.93
CA GLY A 33 7.94 19.15 -1.90
C GLY A 33 9.26 18.56 -1.36
N LYS A 34 9.51 18.53 -0.05
CA LYS A 34 10.72 17.91 0.50
C LYS A 34 10.64 16.39 0.52
N ALA A 35 9.52 15.87 0.95
CA ALA A 35 9.19 14.46 0.87
C ALA A 35 8.14 14.21 -0.22
N GLN A 36 8.20 13.05 -0.84
CA GLN A 36 7.20 12.58 -1.80
C GLN A 36 6.83 11.13 -1.52
N VAL A 37 5.58 10.79 -1.67
CA VAL A 37 5.11 9.42 -1.50
C VAL A 37 5.52 8.58 -2.71
N ARG A 38 6.12 7.42 -2.44
CA ARG A 38 6.32 6.34 -3.42
C ARG A 38 5.56 5.11 -2.99
N ILE A 39 4.75 4.56 -3.87
CA ILE A 39 4.18 3.22 -3.68
C ILE A 39 5.32 2.20 -3.92
N THR A 40 5.66 1.43 -2.90
CA THR A 40 6.70 0.40 -2.97
C THR A 40 6.15 -0.96 -3.37
N GLN A 41 4.88 -1.23 -3.05
CA GLN A 41 4.15 -2.44 -3.42
C GLN A 41 2.69 -2.06 -3.69
N GLY A 42 2.11 -2.59 -4.76
CA GLY A 42 0.68 -2.47 -5.06
C GLY A 42 0.06 -3.85 -5.25
N LEU A 43 -0.39 -4.17 -6.48
CA LEU A 43 -0.84 -5.53 -6.81
C LEU A 43 0.32 -6.52 -6.62
N ARG A 44 0.02 -7.59 -5.91
CA ARG A 44 0.91 -8.74 -5.72
C ARG A 44 0.21 -9.97 -6.28
N THR A 45 0.87 -10.69 -7.19
CA THR A 45 0.30 -11.92 -7.76
C THR A 45 0.19 -13.03 -6.71
N ILE A 46 -0.64 -14.01 -6.98
CA ILE A 46 -0.78 -15.22 -6.15
C ILE A 46 0.59 -15.92 -6.01
N ASP A 47 1.33 -16.06 -7.11
CA ASP A 47 2.67 -16.68 -7.10
C ASP A 47 3.69 -15.88 -6.28
N GLU A 48 3.71 -14.55 -6.41
CA GLU A 48 4.55 -13.69 -5.58
C GLU A 48 4.20 -13.83 -4.10
N GLN A 49 2.92 -13.89 -3.75
CA GLN A 49 2.48 -14.11 -2.37
C GLN A 49 2.92 -15.48 -1.84
N ASN A 50 2.81 -16.53 -2.64
CA ASN A 50 3.26 -17.87 -2.26
C ASN A 50 4.78 -17.93 -2.04
N LYS A 51 5.56 -17.22 -2.85
CA LYS A 51 7.01 -17.09 -2.65
C LYS A 51 7.35 -16.38 -1.35
N LEU A 52 6.66 -15.29 -1.02
CA LEU A 52 6.83 -14.59 0.26
C LEU A 52 6.45 -15.47 1.44
N TYR A 53 5.37 -16.22 1.34
CA TYR A 53 4.93 -17.15 2.39
C TYR A 53 5.94 -18.29 2.62
N ALA A 54 6.62 -18.74 1.58
CA ALA A 54 7.63 -19.80 1.66
C ALA A 54 8.86 -19.37 2.47
N LEU A 55 9.19 -18.07 2.53
CA LEU A 55 10.32 -17.57 3.28
C LEU A 55 10.20 -17.89 4.78
N GLY A 56 11.24 -18.50 5.33
CA GLY A 56 11.27 -18.96 6.72
C GLY A 56 10.42 -20.19 7.01
N ARG A 57 9.87 -20.84 5.98
CA ARG A 57 9.13 -22.11 6.08
C ARG A 57 9.73 -23.20 5.21
N THR A 58 9.58 -23.13 3.87
CA THR A 58 10.18 -24.05 2.90
C THR A 58 11.43 -23.49 2.23
N GLU A 59 11.60 -22.17 2.26
CA GLU A 59 12.75 -21.46 1.73
C GLU A 59 13.51 -20.74 2.85
N LYS A 60 14.83 -20.55 2.66
CA LYS A 60 15.69 -19.81 3.59
C LYS A 60 15.22 -18.37 3.73
N GLY A 61 15.25 -17.87 4.95
CA GLY A 61 14.91 -16.48 5.26
C GLY A 61 14.07 -16.37 6.51
N LYS A 62 13.61 -15.15 6.78
CA LYS A 62 12.68 -14.88 7.88
C LYS A 62 11.24 -14.92 7.36
N LYS A 63 10.32 -15.35 8.21
CA LYS A 63 8.88 -15.22 7.93
C LYS A 63 8.52 -13.75 7.81
N VAL A 64 8.00 -13.35 6.64
CA VAL A 64 7.64 -11.95 6.34
C VAL A 64 6.14 -11.75 6.22
N THR A 65 5.35 -12.82 6.10
CA THR A 65 3.91 -12.78 5.99
C THR A 65 3.26 -14.03 6.58
N GLN A 66 2.03 -13.87 7.09
CA GLN A 66 1.16 -14.97 7.51
C GLN A 66 0.20 -15.41 6.37
N ALA A 67 0.16 -14.68 5.26
CA ALA A 67 -0.78 -14.89 4.16
C ALA A 67 -0.17 -15.72 3.04
N LYS A 68 -0.84 -16.81 2.70
CA LYS A 68 -0.61 -17.57 1.45
C LYS A 68 -1.20 -16.81 0.25
N GLY A 69 -0.90 -17.27 -0.95
CA GLY A 69 -1.51 -16.74 -2.17
C GLY A 69 -3.03 -16.70 -2.08
N GLY A 70 -3.63 -15.55 -2.37
CA GLY A 70 -5.06 -15.30 -2.25
C GLY A 70 -5.54 -14.85 -0.87
N GLN A 71 -4.67 -14.81 0.13
CA GLN A 71 -5.01 -14.44 1.51
C GLN A 71 -4.55 -13.03 1.89
N SER A 72 -4.13 -12.22 0.93
CA SER A 72 -3.73 -10.83 1.12
C SER A 72 -4.59 -9.91 0.26
N ILE A 73 -4.97 -8.76 0.79
CA ILE A 73 -5.68 -7.71 0.04
C ILE A 73 -4.84 -7.20 -1.14
N HIS A 74 -3.51 -7.23 -1.06
CA HIS A 74 -2.60 -6.97 -2.18
C HIS A 74 -2.87 -7.87 -3.39
N ASN A 75 -3.33 -9.11 -3.18
CA ASN A 75 -3.59 -10.05 -4.28
C ASN A 75 -4.77 -9.63 -5.16
N TYR A 76 -5.58 -8.70 -4.68
CA TYR A 76 -6.78 -8.21 -5.38
C TYR A 76 -6.65 -6.77 -5.85
N GLY A 77 -5.50 -6.13 -5.60
CA GLY A 77 -5.23 -4.75 -6.02
C GLY A 77 -5.90 -3.67 -5.17
N PHE A 78 -6.24 -3.97 -3.91
CA PHE A 78 -6.87 -3.04 -2.96
C PHE A 78 -5.97 -2.67 -1.77
N ALA A 79 -4.67 -2.92 -1.87
CA ALA A 79 -3.69 -2.52 -0.88
C ALA A 79 -2.46 -1.93 -1.55
N VAL A 80 -1.81 -1.00 -0.84
CA VAL A 80 -0.51 -0.42 -1.21
C VAL A 80 0.39 -0.34 0.02
N ASP A 81 1.67 -0.54 -0.19
CA ASP A 81 2.72 -0.16 0.76
C ASP A 81 3.42 1.08 0.22
N ILE A 82 3.80 1.98 1.11
CA ILE A 82 4.46 3.24 0.74
C ILE A 82 5.80 3.43 1.45
N CYS A 83 6.62 4.31 0.91
CA CYS A 83 7.68 5.02 1.62
C CYS A 83 7.66 6.49 1.22
N LEU A 84 8.40 7.31 1.95
CA LEU A 84 8.66 8.70 1.57
C LEU A 84 10.03 8.78 0.90
N ILE A 85 10.11 9.50 -0.21
CA ILE A 85 11.38 9.81 -0.87
C ILE A 85 11.75 11.23 -0.49
N ILE A 86 12.87 11.38 0.21
CA ILE A 86 13.35 12.67 0.74
C ILE A 86 14.35 13.27 -0.23
N ASP A 87 14.15 14.53 -0.58
CA ASP A 87 14.99 15.30 -1.52
C ASP A 87 15.20 14.57 -2.86
N GLY A 88 14.23 13.75 -3.28
CA GLY A 88 14.29 12.96 -4.51
C GLY A 88 15.33 11.82 -4.49
N LYS A 89 15.92 11.50 -3.35
CA LYS A 89 17.08 10.58 -3.26
C LYS A 89 16.92 9.46 -2.27
N THR A 90 16.47 9.73 -1.04
CA THR A 90 16.53 8.77 0.08
C THR A 90 15.15 8.27 0.47
N ALA A 91 14.97 6.96 0.47
CA ALA A 91 13.74 6.35 0.97
C ALA A 91 13.72 6.36 2.51
N SER A 92 12.58 6.73 3.07
CA SER A 92 12.36 6.76 4.52
C SER A 92 11.03 6.11 4.87
N TRP A 93 11.04 5.32 5.94
CA TRP A 93 9.86 4.74 6.59
C TRP A 93 9.65 5.32 7.99
N ASP A 94 10.27 6.47 8.27
CA ASP A 94 10.13 7.17 9.55
C ASP A 94 8.74 7.77 9.67
N THR A 95 7.98 7.33 10.66
CA THR A 95 6.60 7.75 10.89
C THR A 95 6.47 8.97 11.80
N ALA A 96 7.58 9.46 12.36
CA ALA A 96 7.61 10.56 13.33
C ALA A 96 8.25 11.85 12.80
N LYS A 97 9.02 11.74 11.70
CA LYS A 97 9.77 12.88 11.17
C LYS A 97 8.86 13.87 10.45
N ASP A 98 9.03 15.13 10.78
CA ASP A 98 8.48 16.31 10.11
C ASP A 98 9.59 16.90 9.22
N TRP A 99 9.45 16.74 7.91
CA TRP A 99 10.47 17.15 6.94
C TRP A 99 10.26 18.58 6.43
N ASP A 100 9.03 19.09 6.51
CA ASP A 100 8.67 20.44 6.04
C ASP A 100 8.48 21.47 7.16
N ASN A 101 8.62 21.04 8.42
CA ASN A 101 8.54 21.87 9.63
C ASN A 101 7.16 22.53 9.85
N ASP A 102 6.08 21.84 9.50
CA ASP A 102 4.72 22.31 9.73
C ASP A 102 4.13 21.85 11.07
N GLN A 103 4.89 21.16 11.92
CA GLN A 103 4.55 20.59 13.23
C GLN A 103 3.73 19.31 13.16
N ILE A 104 3.58 18.71 11.98
CA ILE A 104 2.91 17.41 11.79
C ILE A 104 3.92 16.45 11.14
N ALA A 105 3.99 15.22 11.63
CA ALA A 105 4.84 14.22 10.98
C ALA A 105 4.30 13.91 9.57
N ASP A 106 5.15 14.00 8.56
CA ASP A 106 4.78 13.81 7.14
C ASP A 106 4.04 12.50 6.89
N TRP A 107 4.48 11.41 7.55
CA TRP A 107 3.80 10.11 7.45
C TRP A 107 2.35 10.18 7.95
N MET A 108 2.11 10.89 9.04
CA MET A 108 0.79 11.00 9.65
C MET A 108 -0.15 11.90 8.84
N GLU A 109 0.37 12.85 8.07
CA GLU A 109 -0.42 13.58 7.07
C GLU A 109 -0.93 12.64 5.98
N CYS A 110 -0.06 11.75 5.47
CA CYS A 110 -0.45 10.72 4.52
C CYS A 110 -1.52 9.79 5.12
N VAL A 111 -1.34 9.32 6.37
CA VAL A 111 -2.32 8.47 7.07
C VAL A 111 -3.69 9.14 7.10
N LYS A 112 -3.74 10.43 7.46
CA LYS A 112 -4.99 11.22 7.49
C LYS A 112 -5.66 11.30 6.11
N ILE A 113 -4.88 11.57 5.07
CA ILE A 113 -5.40 11.69 3.70
C ILE A 113 -5.93 10.34 3.20
N PHE A 114 -5.21 9.25 3.39
CA PHE A 114 -5.68 7.91 3.07
C PHE A 114 -7.00 7.58 3.79
N ALA A 115 -7.10 7.92 5.08
CA ALA A 115 -8.31 7.69 5.88
C ALA A 115 -9.51 8.47 5.35
N GLN A 116 -9.32 9.70 4.88
CA GLN A 116 -10.37 10.54 4.28
C GLN A 116 -10.97 9.90 3.01
N HIS A 117 -10.19 9.07 2.32
CA HIS A 117 -10.61 8.32 1.14
C HIS A 117 -11.08 6.89 1.45
N GLY A 118 -11.25 6.55 2.73
CA GLY A 118 -11.73 5.23 3.13
C GLY A 118 -10.68 4.13 3.02
N TRP A 119 -9.42 4.46 3.28
CA TRP A 119 -8.31 3.50 3.40
C TRP A 119 -7.87 3.38 4.86
N VAL A 120 -7.50 2.19 5.27
CA VAL A 120 -7.05 1.89 6.64
C VAL A 120 -5.54 1.71 6.65
N TRP A 121 -4.89 2.30 7.65
CA TRP A 121 -3.45 2.16 7.85
C TRP A 121 -3.12 0.94 8.71
N GLY A 122 -2.21 0.10 8.25
CA GLY A 122 -1.75 -1.08 8.98
C GLY A 122 -1.01 -0.75 10.28
N GLY A 123 -0.47 0.46 10.42
CA GLY A 123 0.12 0.95 11.66
C GLY A 123 -0.86 1.17 12.82
N SER A 124 -2.16 1.26 12.52
CA SER A 124 -3.22 1.38 13.54
C SER A 124 -3.73 0.02 14.06
N TRP A 125 -3.29 -1.09 13.49
CA TRP A 125 -3.72 -2.42 13.91
C TRP A 125 -3.24 -2.76 15.32
N LEU A 126 -4.07 -3.43 16.10
CA LEU A 126 -3.72 -3.84 17.47
C LEU A 126 -2.69 -4.96 17.50
N LYS A 127 -2.74 -5.87 16.50
CA LYS A 127 -1.80 -7.00 16.33
C LYS A 127 -1.20 -6.94 14.94
N PHE A 128 0.06 -7.40 14.80
CA PHE A 128 0.78 -7.47 13.53
C PHE A 128 0.76 -6.12 12.78
N LYS A 129 1.13 -5.04 13.48
CA LYS A 129 1.23 -3.72 12.87
C LYS A 129 2.13 -3.75 11.64
N ASP A 130 1.65 -3.13 10.59
CA ASP A 130 2.34 -3.03 9.31
C ASP A 130 2.37 -1.56 8.88
N MET A 131 3.45 -0.88 9.25
CA MET A 131 3.58 0.57 9.10
C MET A 131 3.49 1.07 7.65
N PRO A 132 4.12 0.40 6.64
CA PRO A 132 4.00 0.84 5.26
C PRO A 132 2.63 0.63 4.64
N HIS A 133 1.79 -0.24 5.21
CA HIS A 133 0.60 -0.81 4.60
C HIS A 133 -0.65 0.05 4.73
N PHE A 134 -1.34 0.23 3.60
CA PHE A 134 -2.68 0.82 3.51
C PHE A 134 -3.58 -0.07 2.67
N GLU A 135 -4.82 -0.30 3.11
CA GLU A 135 -5.79 -1.10 2.37
C GLU A 135 -7.17 -0.47 2.35
N LYS A 136 -7.94 -0.77 1.31
CA LYS A 136 -9.31 -0.27 1.17
C LYS A 136 -10.19 -0.81 2.30
N LYS A 137 -10.88 0.10 3.00
CA LYS A 137 -11.76 -0.21 4.13
C LYS A 137 -12.91 -1.14 3.72
N ASN A 138 -13.36 -1.96 4.66
CA ASN A 138 -14.50 -2.87 4.51
C ASN A 138 -14.35 -3.98 3.46
N LEU A 139 -13.13 -4.29 3.06
CA LEU A 139 -12.82 -5.46 2.24
C LEU A 139 -12.03 -6.48 3.05
N THR A 140 -12.33 -7.75 2.85
CA THR A 140 -11.54 -8.85 3.39
C THR A 140 -11.12 -9.78 2.26
N TRP A 141 -9.95 -10.41 2.40
CA TRP A 141 -9.50 -11.36 1.40
C TRP A 141 -10.48 -12.54 1.24
N LYS A 142 -11.17 -12.94 2.33
CA LYS A 142 -12.18 -14.02 2.30
C LYS A 142 -13.37 -13.68 1.42
N GLN A 143 -13.82 -12.42 1.44
CA GLN A 143 -14.89 -11.94 0.56
C GLN A 143 -14.41 -11.87 -0.88
N LEU A 144 -13.25 -11.26 -1.11
CA LEU A 144 -12.67 -11.08 -2.45
C LEU A 144 -12.35 -12.41 -3.12
N ALA A 145 -11.84 -13.40 -2.37
CA ALA A 145 -11.53 -14.74 -2.90
C ALA A 145 -12.75 -15.52 -3.44
N LYS A 146 -13.95 -15.16 -3.05
CA LYS A 146 -15.20 -15.79 -3.52
C LYS A 146 -15.73 -15.17 -4.81
N LEU A 147 -15.22 -14.02 -5.21
CA LEU A 147 -15.71 -13.30 -6.38
C LEU A 147 -15.16 -13.89 -7.68
N LYS A 148 -15.97 -13.80 -8.74
CA LYS A 148 -15.54 -14.17 -10.09
C LYS A 148 -14.53 -13.15 -10.61
N LEU A 149 -13.62 -13.59 -11.46
CA LEU A 149 -12.70 -12.72 -12.16
C LEU A 149 -13.33 -12.18 -13.45
N ASP A 150 -12.93 -10.97 -13.83
CA ASP A 150 -13.19 -10.43 -15.16
C ASP A 150 -12.18 -10.98 -16.18
N THR A 151 -12.28 -10.55 -17.44
CA THR A 151 -11.37 -10.97 -18.52
C THR A 151 -9.93 -10.50 -18.34
N SER A 152 -9.69 -9.50 -17.49
CA SER A 152 -8.36 -8.97 -17.17
C SER A 152 -7.77 -9.56 -15.89
N GLY A 153 -8.49 -10.48 -15.23
CA GLY A 153 -8.04 -11.17 -14.02
C GLY A 153 -8.32 -10.43 -12.71
N TYR A 154 -9.11 -9.35 -12.73
CA TYR A 154 -9.56 -8.66 -11.51
C TYR A 154 -10.89 -9.25 -11.02
N VAL A 155 -11.11 -9.23 -9.71
CA VAL A 155 -12.39 -9.64 -9.14
C VAL A 155 -13.50 -8.67 -9.57
N LYS A 156 -14.68 -9.21 -9.79
CA LYS A 156 -15.90 -8.41 -10.05
C LYS A 156 -16.54 -8.06 -8.72
N LEU A 157 -16.57 -6.79 -8.39
CA LEU A 157 -17.25 -6.27 -7.20
C LEU A 157 -18.76 -6.26 -7.38
#